data_de03a8731c223cd0cd987263c566a469
#
_entry.id   de03a8731c223cd0cd987263c566a469
#
_cell.length_a   1.000
_cell.length_b   1.000
_cell.length_c   1.000
_cell.angle_alpha   90.00
_cell.angle_beta   90.00
_cell.angle_gamma   90.00
#
_symmetry.space_group_name_H-M   'P 1'
#
loop_
_entity.id
_entity.type
_entity.pdbx_description
1 polymer ?
#
loop_
_entity_poly.entity_id
_entity_poly.type
_entity_poly.pdbx_seq_one_letter_code
_entity_poly.pdbx_strand_id
1 'polypeptide(L)'
;SYLLSPFLITFVAMKRKSKINKRRLLVVFIGITLFFITIKLLFPSIMPFGHKTENVKNGKMTEEERRRADSIKIISQSTPDRMKLSSFYKSGGALKKNRIVGVRDYDESFPDSQSLQLASAFHYGVRPVANRQDAEKRKNELVYIGSNPYYDLKKLNSSVPYLVPRAAVLLQDIARTFMDSLQAKGVPINKILVSSVLRTKEDVEKLRQHNHNATSNSCHLYGTTFDIAYNRYATVTRPVRNDTLKWVLSEVLNDLRKQGRCYIKHEKLQGCFHITVK
;
A
#
# COMPACT_ATOMS: atom_id res chain seq x y z
N SER A 1 5.45 1.90 62.54
CA SER A 1 6.11 3.23 62.51
C SER A 1 6.36 3.65 61.05
N TYR A 2 5.88 4.91 60.76
CA TYR A 2 6.13 5.75 59.58
C TYR A 2 5.42 5.32 58.28
N LEU A 3 4.25 5.83 57.94
CA LEU A 3 3.80 7.12 57.40
C LEU A 3 4.68 7.67 56.28
N LEU A 4 4.18 7.57 55.03
CA LEU A 4 4.46 8.56 53.98
C LEU A 4 3.23 8.70 53.07
N SER A 5 2.75 9.93 53.02
CA SER A 5 1.58 10.48 52.35
C SER A 5 1.76 10.52 50.80
N PRO A 6 0.71 10.33 49.98
CA PRO A 6 0.76 10.61 48.57
C PRO A 6 0.40 12.07 48.28
N PHE A 7 1.29 12.81 47.67
CA PHE A 7 1.03 14.12 47.10
C PHE A 7 0.12 13.99 45.87
N LEU A 8 -1.13 14.39 46.07
CA LEU A 8 -2.12 14.52 44.99
C LEU A 8 -1.90 15.86 44.30
N ILE A 9 -1.24 15.88 43.14
CA ILE A 9 -1.15 17.08 42.31
C ILE A 9 -2.39 17.14 41.43
N THR A 10 -3.34 17.95 41.85
CA THR A 10 -4.53 18.31 41.06
C THR A 10 -4.14 19.34 40.02
N PHE A 11 -4.02 18.93 38.76
CA PHE A 11 -3.88 19.85 37.64
C PHE A 11 -5.24 20.43 37.29
N VAL A 12 -5.57 21.61 37.79
CA VAL A 12 -6.70 22.39 37.35
C VAL A 12 -6.38 23.04 36.03
N ALA A 13 -6.89 22.46 34.95
CA ALA A 13 -6.77 23.05 33.60
C ALA A 13 -7.73 24.25 33.49
N MET A 14 -7.20 25.45 33.71
CA MET A 14 -7.90 26.70 33.40
C MET A 14 -8.05 26.84 31.89
N LYS A 15 -9.22 26.50 31.37
CA LYS A 15 -9.66 26.75 30.01
C LYS A 15 -9.89 28.26 29.80
N ARG A 16 -8.83 29.03 29.53
CA ARG A 16 -8.99 30.44 29.09
C ARG A 16 -9.58 30.42 27.66
N LYS A 17 -10.88 30.74 27.55
CA LYS A 17 -11.51 31.13 26.30
C LYS A 17 -10.94 32.50 25.87
N SER A 18 -9.88 32.55 25.08
CA SER A 18 -9.45 33.77 24.47
C SER A 18 -10.47 34.17 23.39
N LYS A 19 -11.16 35.30 23.59
CA LYS A 19 -12.00 35.89 22.55
C LYS A 19 -11.09 36.35 21.41
N ILE A 20 -11.07 35.59 20.32
CA ILE A 20 -10.32 35.95 19.11
C ILE A 20 -10.90 37.24 18.56
N ASN A 21 -10.10 38.29 18.54
CA ASN A 21 -10.50 39.57 17.96
C ASN A 21 -10.58 39.45 16.42
N LYS A 22 -11.80 39.35 15.90
CA LYS A 22 -12.07 39.15 14.47
C LYS A 22 -11.38 40.17 13.58
N ARG A 23 -11.25 41.44 14.03
CA ARG A 23 -10.52 42.46 13.28
C ARG A 23 -9.03 42.17 13.17
N ARG A 24 -8.39 41.72 14.26
CA ARG A 24 -6.96 41.34 14.22
C ARG A 24 -6.74 40.10 13.34
N LEU A 25 -7.63 39.12 13.39
CA LEU A 25 -7.57 37.94 12.52
C LEU A 25 -7.69 38.31 11.06
N LEU A 26 -8.60 39.22 10.70
CA LEU A 26 -8.78 39.73 9.34
C LEU A 26 -7.54 40.46 8.84
N VAL A 27 -6.93 41.32 9.65
CA VAL A 27 -5.69 42.04 9.29
C VAL A 27 -4.53 41.08 9.05
N VAL A 28 -4.37 40.07 9.90
CA VAL A 28 -3.34 39.02 9.73
C VAL A 28 -3.59 38.25 8.42
N PHE A 29 -4.84 37.86 8.16
CA PHE A 29 -5.20 37.14 6.93
C PHE A 29 -4.90 37.99 5.66
N ILE A 30 -5.28 39.26 5.66
CA ILE A 30 -4.96 40.17 4.55
C ILE A 30 -3.45 40.31 4.38
N GLY A 31 -2.69 40.48 5.48
CA GLY A 31 -1.22 40.56 5.44
C GLY A 31 -0.58 39.33 4.82
N ILE A 32 -1.01 38.11 5.22
CA ILE A 32 -0.53 36.85 4.66
C ILE A 32 -0.87 36.74 3.17
N THR A 33 -2.08 37.14 2.77
CA THR A 33 -2.50 37.09 1.37
C THR A 33 -1.66 38.02 0.50
N LEU A 34 -1.43 39.26 0.96
CA LEU A 34 -0.58 40.23 0.28
C LEU A 34 0.87 39.76 0.18
N PHE A 35 1.39 39.13 1.24
CA PHE A 35 2.72 38.53 1.24
C PHE A 35 2.87 37.44 0.16
N PHE A 36 1.90 36.54 0.02
CA PHE A 36 1.93 35.52 -1.05
C PHE A 36 1.77 36.12 -2.45
N ILE A 37 1.00 37.23 -2.61
CA ILE A 37 0.88 37.93 -3.87
C ILE A 37 2.22 38.61 -4.24
N THR A 38 2.92 39.22 -3.27
CA THR A 38 4.24 39.83 -3.52
C THR A 38 5.30 38.79 -3.85
N ILE A 39 5.32 37.67 -3.18
CA ILE A 39 6.21 36.53 -3.54
C ILE A 39 5.93 36.04 -4.96
N LYS A 40 4.67 35.92 -5.36
CA LYS A 40 4.29 35.48 -6.71
C LYS A 40 4.71 36.46 -7.78
N LEU A 41 4.66 37.77 -7.49
CA LEU A 41 5.09 38.81 -8.41
C LEU A 41 6.62 38.89 -8.56
N LEU A 42 7.35 38.72 -7.45
CA LEU A 42 8.81 38.77 -7.44
C LEU A 42 9.47 37.46 -7.94
N PHE A 43 8.80 36.32 -7.73
CA PHE A 43 9.32 34.99 -8.08
C PHE A 43 8.25 34.13 -8.78
N PRO A 44 7.90 34.47 -10.04
CA PRO A 44 6.84 33.76 -10.77
C PRO A 44 7.10 32.25 -10.95
N SER A 45 8.35 31.82 -10.85
CA SER A 45 8.76 30.40 -11.01
C SER A 45 8.54 29.51 -9.78
N ILE A 46 8.32 30.08 -8.58
CA ILE A 46 8.23 29.32 -7.31
C ILE A 46 6.81 28.78 -7.06
N MET A 47 5.78 29.38 -7.65
CA MET A 47 4.40 28.89 -7.54
C MET A 47 3.71 28.88 -8.91
N PRO A 48 3.82 27.82 -9.68
CA PRO A 48 3.03 27.66 -10.89
C PRO A 48 1.59 27.30 -10.51
N PHE A 49 0.74 28.31 -10.26
CA PHE A 49 -0.70 28.15 -10.26
C PHE A 49 -1.21 28.41 -11.69
N GLY A 50 -1.58 27.37 -12.36
CA GLY A 50 -2.21 27.43 -13.67
C GLY A 50 -1.69 26.32 -14.58
N HIS A 51 -2.50 25.32 -14.83
CA HIS A 51 -2.34 24.46 -15.97
C HIS A 51 -2.39 25.35 -17.23
N LYS A 52 -1.22 25.67 -17.77
CA LYS A 52 -1.16 26.05 -19.19
C LYS A 52 -1.48 24.79 -19.97
N THR A 53 -2.66 24.73 -20.56
CA THR A 53 -2.92 23.88 -21.72
C THR A 53 -1.99 24.35 -22.83
N GLU A 54 -0.81 23.78 -22.91
CA GLU A 54 0.02 23.92 -24.11
C GLU A 54 -0.71 23.18 -25.23
N ASN A 55 -1.06 23.93 -26.27
CA ASN A 55 -1.47 23.39 -27.56
C ASN A 55 -0.34 22.48 -28.04
N VAL A 56 -0.52 21.17 -27.92
CA VAL A 56 0.36 20.14 -28.44
C VAL A 56 0.32 20.25 -29.95
N LYS A 57 1.29 20.97 -30.52
CA LYS A 57 1.64 20.80 -31.93
C LYS A 57 2.16 19.38 -32.10
N ASN A 58 1.65 18.68 -33.11
CA ASN A 58 1.98 17.32 -33.55
C ASN A 58 3.50 17.03 -33.53
N GLY A 59 4.04 16.71 -32.38
CA GLY A 59 5.37 16.14 -32.19
C GLY A 59 5.22 14.67 -31.84
N LYS A 60 5.97 13.78 -32.48
CA LYS A 60 6.05 12.36 -32.09
C LYS A 60 6.44 12.29 -30.60
N MET A 61 5.59 11.69 -29.80
CA MET A 61 5.88 11.44 -28.38
C MET A 61 7.21 10.68 -28.26
N THR A 62 8.02 11.11 -27.32
CA THR A 62 9.24 10.39 -26.98
C THR A 62 8.90 9.03 -26.38
N GLU A 63 9.82 8.06 -26.46
CA GLU A 63 9.66 6.72 -25.90
C GLU A 63 9.37 6.77 -24.40
N GLU A 64 9.95 7.75 -23.70
CA GLU A 64 9.73 7.97 -22.26
C GLU A 64 8.33 8.52 -21.96
N GLU A 65 7.83 9.42 -22.77
CA GLU A 65 6.44 9.92 -22.67
C GLU A 65 5.42 8.83 -22.97
N ARG A 66 5.69 7.94 -23.95
CA ARG A 66 4.89 6.74 -24.19
C ARG A 66 4.86 5.82 -22.98
N ARG A 67 6.01 5.49 -22.39
CA ARG A 67 6.09 4.65 -21.20
C ARG A 67 5.35 5.26 -20.01
N ARG A 68 5.44 6.58 -19.83
CA ARG A 68 4.66 7.30 -18.81
C ARG A 68 3.16 7.26 -19.09
N ALA A 69 2.75 7.47 -20.33
CA ALA A 69 1.35 7.40 -20.75
C ALA A 69 0.78 5.98 -20.59
N ASP A 70 1.55 4.96 -20.96
CA ASP A 70 1.17 3.56 -20.78
C ASP A 70 1.09 3.18 -19.30
N SER A 71 2.00 3.68 -18.46
CA SER A 71 1.94 3.49 -17.00
C SER A 71 0.69 4.16 -16.41
N ILE A 72 0.37 5.39 -16.83
CA ILE A 72 -0.84 6.12 -16.39
C ILE A 72 -2.10 5.40 -16.89
N LYS A 73 -2.09 4.86 -18.10
CA LYS A 73 -3.21 4.11 -18.68
C LYS A 73 -3.43 2.79 -17.94
N ILE A 74 -2.36 2.07 -17.59
CA ILE A 74 -2.40 0.88 -16.76
C ILE A 74 -2.97 1.21 -15.38
N ILE A 75 -2.53 2.30 -14.73
CA ILE A 75 -3.03 2.77 -13.44
C ILE A 75 -4.52 3.13 -13.53
N SER A 76 -4.96 3.79 -14.60
CA SER A 76 -6.36 4.17 -14.79
C SER A 76 -7.27 2.98 -15.10
N GLN A 77 -6.75 1.96 -15.78
CA GLN A 77 -7.50 0.73 -16.10
C GLN A 77 -7.50 -0.28 -14.95
N SER A 78 -6.54 -0.20 -14.03
CA SER A 78 -6.45 -1.08 -12.86
C SER A 78 -7.23 -0.58 -11.65
N THR A 79 -7.84 0.60 -11.71
CA THR A 79 -8.80 1.01 -10.68
C THR A 79 -10.03 0.12 -10.79
N PRO A 80 -10.28 -0.80 -9.84
CA PRO A 80 -11.55 -1.53 -9.84
C PRO A 80 -12.65 -0.48 -9.86
N ASP A 81 -13.68 -0.70 -10.69
CA ASP A 81 -14.92 0.08 -10.62
C ASP A 81 -15.21 0.31 -9.15
N ARG A 82 -15.18 1.57 -8.71
CA ARG A 82 -15.46 1.90 -7.31
C ARG A 82 -16.77 1.23 -7.00
N MET A 83 -16.73 0.16 -6.19
CA MET A 83 -17.94 -0.52 -5.73
C MET A 83 -18.88 0.59 -5.29
N LYS A 84 -19.95 0.80 -6.08
CA LYS A 84 -20.87 1.90 -5.82
C LYS A 84 -21.26 1.82 -4.36
N LEU A 85 -21.22 2.91 -3.63
CA LEU A 85 -21.55 2.95 -2.18
C LEU A 85 -22.86 2.21 -1.88
N SER A 86 -23.78 2.19 -2.86
CA SER A 86 -25.03 1.41 -2.90
C SER A 86 -24.84 -0.11 -2.79
N SER A 87 -23.64 -0.66 -3.07
CA SER A 87 -23.42 -2.11 -2.92
C SER A 87 -23.22 -2.52 -1.46
N PHE A 88 -22.82 -1.59 -0.57
CA PHE A 88 -22.60 -1.84 0.86
C PHE A 88 -23.85 -1.64 1.71
N TYR A 89 -24.84 -0.89 1.21
CA TYR A 89 -26.03 -0.54 1.98
C TYR A 89 -27.29 -1.05 1.30
N LYS A 90 -28.27 -1.42 2.11
CA LYS A 90 -29.66 -1.68 1.66
C LYS A 90 -30.32 -0.33 1.34
N SER A 91 -31.42 -0.37 0.56
CA SER A 91 -32.22 0.82 0.22
C SER A 91 -32.68 1.64 1.45
N GLY A 92 -32.81 1.00 2.61
CA GLY A 92 -33.13 1.66 3.88
C GLY A 92 -31.92 2.15 4.69
N GLY A 93 -30.71 2.27 4.11
CA GLY A 93 -29.52 2.79 4.77
C GLY A 93 -28.81 1.82 5.74
N ALA A 94 -29.35 0.62 5.99
CA ALA A 94 -28.69 -0.38 6.82
C ALA A 94 -27.57 -1.08 6.08
N LEU A 95 -26.45 -1.37 6.76
CA LEU A 95 -25.31 -2.09 6.19
C LEU A 95 -25.73 -3.48 5.69
N LYS A 96 -25.40 -3.79 4.46
CA LYS A 96 -25.62 -5.10 3.86
C LYS A 96 -24.50 -6.05 4.29
N LYS A 97 -24.80 -6.95 5.22
CA LYS A 97 -23.82 -7.98 5.64
C LYS A 97 -23.79 -9.11 4.61
N ASN A 98 -22.60 -9.38 4.10
CA ASN A 98 -22.36 -10.51 3.20
C ASN A 98 -21.68 -11.66 3.98
N ARG A 99 -22.01 -12.91 3.61
CA ARG A 99 -21.38 -14.08 4.24
C ARG A 99 -19.90 -14.16 3.89
N ILE A 100 -19.09 -14.60 4.85
CA ILE A 100 -17.71 -15.01 4.60
C ILE A 100 -17.78 -16.43 4.02
N VAL A 101 -17.23 -16.62 2.84
CA VAL A 101 -17.17 -17.91 2.15
C VAL A 101 -15.81 -18.54 2.27
N GLY A 102 -14.76 -17.72 2.20
CA GLY A 102 -13.38 -18.16 2.14
C GLY A 102 -13.06 -18.86 0.81
N VAL A 103 -11.97 -19.62 0.82
CA VAL A 103 -11.66 -20.59 -0.23
C VAL A 103 -11.78 -22.00 0.34
N ARG A 104 -12.21 -22.95 -0.49
CA ARG A 104 -12.42 -24.34 -0.04
C ARG A 104 -11.13 -24.99 0.41
N ASP A 105 -10.11 -24.86 -0.39
CA ASP A 105 -8.75 -25.33 -0.12
C ASP A 105 -7.74 -24.31 -0.62
N TYR A 106 -6.67 -24.09 0.15
CA TYR A 106 -5.65 -23.08 -0.20
C TYR A 106 -4.69 -23.57 -1.28
N ASP A 107 -4.37 -24.86 -1.30
CA ASP A 107 -3.44 -25.42 -2.28
C ASP A 107 -4.12 -25.56 -3.66
N GLU A 108 -5.41 -25.92 -3.69
CA GLU A 108 -6.23 -25.91 -4.91
C GLU A 108 -6.50 -24.49 -5.43
N SER A 109 -6.75 -23.53 -4.54
CA SER A 109 -7.09 -22.15 -4.91
C SER A 109 -5.87 -21.35 -5.33
N PHE A 110 -4.68 -21.72 -4.82
CA PHE A 110 -3.41 -21.01 -5.07
C PHE A 110 -2.31 -21.99 -5.51
N PRO A 111 -2.49 -22.67 -6.66
CA PRO A 111 -1.61 -23.75 -7.14
C PRO A 111 -0.38 -23.23 -7.89
N ASP A 112 -0.16 -21.92 -7.96
CA ASP A 112 0.84 -21.34 -8.84
C ASP A 112 2.27 -21.73 -8.43
N SER A 113 2.95 -22.44 -9.31
CA SER A 113 4.29 -22.95 -9.06
C SER A 113 5.33 -21.84 -8.97
N GLN A 114 6.43 -22.11 -8.28
CA GLN A 114 7.56 -21.19 -8.18
C GLN A 114 8.14 -20.83 -9.56
N SER A 115 8.22 -21.80 -10.49
CA SER A 115 8.74 -21.60 -11.83
C SER A 115 7.88 -20.64 -12.66
N LEU A 116 6.54 -20.77 -12.53
CA LEU A 116 5.60 -19.87 -13.21
C LEU A 116 5.71 -18.44 -12.68
N GLN A 117 5.80 -18.29 -11.37
CA GLN A 117 5.97 -16.98 -10.72
C GLN A 117 7.32 -16.35 -11.10
N LEU A 118 8.39 -17.15 -11.16
CA LEU A 118 9.72 -16.67 -11.58
C LEU A 118 9.72 -16.20 -13.03
N ALA A 119 9.07 -16.91 -13.95
CA ALA A 119 8.93 -16.48 -15.33
C ALA A 119 8.19 -15.14 -15.44
N SER A 120 7.10 -14.95 -14.69
CA SER A 120 6.39 -13.68 -14.62
C SER A 120 7.25 -12.57 -14.02
N ALA A 121 7.97 -12.88 -12.94
CA ALA A 121 8.85 -11.93 -12.26
C ALA A 121 9.96 -11.43 -13.20
N PHE A 122 10.56 -12.34 -13.96
CA PHE A 122 11.57 -12.00 -14.97
C PHE A 122 11.01 -11.13 -16.11
N HIS A 123 9.80 -11.43 -16.56
CA HIS A 123 9.17 -10.72 -17.68
C HIS A 123 8.72 -9.28 -17.31
N TYR A 124 8.15 -9.09 -16.14
CA TYR A 124 7.53 -7.82 -15.71
C TYR A 124 8.38 -7.02 -14.72
N GLY A 125 9.50 -7.60 -14.27
CA GLY A 125 10.33 -7.01 -13.25
C GLY A 125 11.51 -6.18 -13.78
N VAL A 126 12.28 -5.68 -12.83
CA VAL A 126 13.55 -5.01 -13.09
C VAL A 126 14.71 -6.00 -13.01
N ARG A 127 15.87 -5.62 -13.53
CA ARG A 127 17.10 -6.40 -13.31
C ARG A 127 17.37 -6.49 -11.79
N PRO A 128 17.82 -7.67 -11.29
CA PRO A 128 18.10 -7.84 -9.87
C PRO A 128 18.99 -6.73 -9.30
N VAL A 129 18.50 -6.12 -8.24
CA VAL A 129 19.14 -4.99 -7.55
C VAL A 129 20.30 -5.53 -6.71
N ALA A 130 21.45 -4.87 -6.75
CA ALA A 130 22.65 -5.33 -6.05
C ALA A 130 22.49 -5.19 -4.52
N ASN A 131 22.13 -3.99 -4.05
CA ASN A 131 22.01 -3.61 -2.65
C ASN A 131 20.98 -2.49 -2.45
N ARG A 132 20.80 -2.02 -1.20
CA ARG A 132 19.85 -0.95 -0.86
C ARG A 132 20.12 0.36 -1.59
N GLN A 133 21.37 0.74 -1.75
CA GLN A 133 21.77 1.98 -2.43
C GLN A 133 21.44 1.92 -3.93
N ASP A 134 21.59 0.76 -4.56
CA ASP A 134 21.19 0.54 -5.94
C ASP A 134 19.67 0.66 -6.10
N ALA A 135 18.87 0.13 -5.16
CA ALA A 135 17.43 0.31 -5.16
C ALA A 135 17.02 1.79 -5.09
N GLU A 136 17.67 2.57 -4.25
CA GLU A 136 17.39 4.00 -4.09
C GLU A 136 17.70 4.82 -5.35
N LYS A 137 18.69 4.40 -6.15
CA LYS A 137 19.04 5.04 -7.43
C LYS A 137 18.05 4.75 -8.55
N ARG A 138 17.25 3.68 -8.44
CA ARG A 138 16.32 3.23 -9.49
C ARG A 138 14.88 3.73 -9.31
N LYS A 139 14.72 5.00 -8.87
CA LYS A 139 13.40 5.62 -8.64
C LYS A 139 12.53 5.77 -9.90
N ASN A 140 13.11 5.65 -11.08
CA ASN A 140 12.40 5.62 -12.37
C ASN A 140 11.80 4.25 -12.70
N GLU A 141 12.29 3.17 -12.07
CA GLU A 141 11.83 1.79 -12.27
C GLU A 141 11.08 1.24 -11.06
N LEU A 142 11.40 1.74 -9.86
CA LEU A 142 10.91 1.25 -8.58
C LEU A 142 10.14 2.32 -7.81
N VAL A 143 9.04 1.92 -7.21
CA VAL A 143 8.21 2.75 -6.33
C VAL A 143 8.51 2.38 -4.88
N TYR A 144 8.76 3.38 -4.05
CA TYR A 144 8.85 3.20 -2.61
C TYR A 144 7.50 2.83 -2.01
N ILE A 145 7.49 1.82 -1.12
CA ILE A 145 6.30 1.35 -0.43
C ILE A 145 6.45 1.61 1.05
N GLY A 146 5.59 2.44 1.62
CA GLY A 146 5.48 2.67 3.05
C GLY A 146 4.15 2.19 3.61
N SER A 147 4.05 2.07 4.91
CA SER A 147 2.76 1.87 5.58
C SER A 147 1.79 3.00 5.23
N ASN A 148 0.53 2.66 5.02
CA ASN A 148 -0.50 3.60 4.62
C ASN A 148 -1.85 3.24 5.29
N PRO A 149 -2.96 3.97 5.04
CA PRO A 149 -4.24 3.65 5.64
C PRO A 149 -4.77 2.23 5.38
N TYR A 150 -4.31 1.53 4.34
CA TYR A 150 -4.84 0.23 3.91
C TYR A 150 -3.97 -0.96 4.30
N TYR A 151 -2.65 -0.78 4.39
CA TYR A 151 -1.72 -1.82 4.82
C TYR A 151 -0.58 -1.26 5.66
N ASP A 152 0.00 -2.12 6.48
CA ASP A 152 1.23 -1.81 7.21
C ASP A 152 2.39 -2.67 6.70
N LEU A 153 3.58 -2.08 6.72
CA LEU A 153 4.81 -2.76 6.40
C LEU A 153 5.46 -3.28 7.69
N LYS A 154 5.70 -4.60 7.77
CA LYS A 154 6.50 -5.18 8.85
C LYS A 154 7.94 -4.67 8.74
N LYS A 155 8.68 -4.63 9.85
CA LYS A 155 10.13 -4.39 9.81
C LYS A 155 10.78 -5.35 8.82
N LEU A 156 11.35 -4.79 7.76
CA LEU A 156 11.97 -5.55 6.67
C LEU A 156 13.44 -5.81 7.03
N ASN A 157 13.76 -7.06 7.39
CA ASN A 157 15.13 -7.46 7.73
C ASN A 157 15.94 -7.93 6.52
N SER A 158 15.25 -8.55 5.54
CA SER A 158 15.86 -9.20 4.36
C SER A 158 15.15 -8.80 3.08
N SER A 159 14.66 -7.57 3.02
CA SER A 159 14.08 -6.96 1.82
C SER A 159 14.11 -5.44 1.96
N VAL A 160 13.93 -4.74 0.86
CA VAL A 160 13.91 -3.27 0.79
C VAL A 160 12.55 -2.79 0.32
N PRO A 161 12.03 -1.66 0.83
CA PRO A 161 10.64 -1.23 0.63
C PRO A 161 10.39 -0.66 -0.78
N TYR A 162 10.64 -1.45 -1.80
CA TYR A 162 10.44 -1.07 -3.18
C TYR A 162 9.72 -2.17 -3.95
N LEU A 163 8.88 -1.77 -4.90
CA LEU A 163 8.25 -2.65 -5.91
C LEU A 163 8.25 -1.95 -7.27
N VAL A 164 8.11 -2.72 -8.34
CA VAL A 164 7.76 -2.13 -9.64
C VAL A 164 6.37 -1.49 -9.57
N PRO A 165 6.05 -0.44 -10.36
CA PRO A 165 4.77 0.26 -10.28
C PRO A 165 3.55 -0.67 -10.35
N ARG A 166 3.56 -1.65 -11.24
CA ARG A 166 2.48 -2.63 -11.41
C ARG A 166 2.23 -3.45 -10.13
N ALA A 167 3.29 -3.89 -9.43
CA ALA A 167 3.17 -4.63 -8.18
C ALA A 167 2.71 -3.74 -7.01
N ALA A 168 3.16 -2.47 -6.97
CA ALA A 168 2.71 -1.51 -5.98
C ALA A 168 1.20 -1.22 -6.11
N VAL A 169 0.69 -1.07 -7.35
CA VAL A 169 -0.74 -0.92 -7.63
C VAL A 169 -1.52 -2.16 -7.21
N LEU A 170 -1.04 -3.37 -7.55
CA LEU A 170 -1.69 -4.61 -7.13
C LEU A 170 -1.78 -4.74 -5.61
N LEU A 171 -0.70 -4.44 -4.89
CA LEU A 171 -0.68 -4.44 -3.42
C LEU A 171 -1.72 -3.47 -2.85
N GLN A 172 -1.80 -2.25 -3.39
CA GLN A 172 -2.78 -1.26 -2.96
C GLN A 172 -4.22 -1.73 -3.23
N ASP A 173 -4.47 -2.34 -4.38
CA ASP A 173 -5.80 -2.87 -4.75
C ASP A 173 -6.21 -4.02 -3.83
N ILE A 174 -5.29 -4.96 -3.54
CA ILE A 174 -5.54 -6.04 -2.57
C ILE A 174 -5.93 -5.45 -1.21
N ALA A 175 -5.16 -4.49 -0.71
CA ALA A 175 -5.37 -3.91 0.60
C ALA A 175 -6.70 -3.15 0.71
N ARG A 176 -7.06 -2.37 -0.30
CA ARG A 176 -8.35 -1.66 -0.38
C ARG A 176 -9.51 -2.64 -0.48
N THR A 177 -9.44 -3.58 -1.42
CA THR A 177 -10.50 -4.58 -1.62
C THR A 177 -10.70 -5.43 -0.37
N PHE A 178 -9.62 -5.73 0.38
CA PHE A 178 -9.71 -6.42 1.65
C PHE A 178 -10.50 -5.61 2.69
N MET A 179 -10.19 -4.31 2.87
CA MET A 179 -10.93 -3.45 3.79
C MET A 179 -12.40 -3.28 3.39
N ASP A 180 -12.67 -3.08 2.10
CA ASP A 180 -14.03 -3.00 1.55
C ASP A 180 -14.80 -4.30 1.81
N SER A 181 -14.14 -5.46 1.66
CA SER A 181 -14.72 -6.78 1.94
C SER A 181 -15.01 -6.97 3.44
N LEU A 182 -14.12 -6.51 4.32
CA LEU A 182 -14.38 -6.52 5.77
C LEU A 182 -15.63 -5.70 6.10
N GLN A 183 -15.73 -4.49 5.56
CA GLN A 183 -16.88 -3.62 5.77
C GLN A 183 -18.17 -4.25 5.23
N ALA A 184 -18.16 -4.77 4.01
CA ALA A 184 -19.33 -5.44 3.40
C ALA A 184 -19.79 -6.67 4.18
N LYS A 185 -18.88 -7.35 4.89
CA LYS A 185 -19.17 -8.51 5.72
C LYS A 185 -19.49 -8.16 7.18
N GLY A 186 -19.42 -6.88 7.55
CA GLY A 186 -19.62 -6.41 8.93
C GLY A 186 -18.53 -6.89 9.89
N VAL A 187 -17.33 -7.15 9.36
CA VAL A 187 -16.13 -7.52 10.14
C VAL A 187 -15.38 -6.23 10.52
N PRO A 188 -14.88 -6.12 11.76
CA PRO A 188 -14.09 -4.96 12.17
C PRO A 188 -12.88 -4.73 11.25
N ILE A 189 -12.59 -3.45 10.98
CA ILE A 189 -11.51 -3.06 10.09
C ILE A 189 -10.15 -3.42 10.70
N ASN A 190 -9.38 -4.14 9.91
CA ASN A 190 -7.99 -4.52 10.16
C ASN A 190 -7.21 -4.34 8.85
N LYS A 191 -5.93 -3.97 8.93
CA LYS A 191 -5.04 -3.86 7.77
C LYS A 191 -4.27 -5.15 7.55
N ILE A 192 -3.94 -5.45 6.30
CA ILE A 192 -2.98 -6.49 5.98
C ILE A 192 -1.56 -6.05 6.38
N LEU A 193 -0.71 -7.03 6.70
CA LEU A 193 0.71 -6.82 6.98
C LEU A 193 1.55 -7.38 5.84
N VAL A 194 2.31 -6.49 5.19
CA VAL A 194 3.30 -6.88 4.18
C VAL A 194 4.58 -7.29 4.90
N SER A 195 5.02 -8.51 4.68
CA SER A 195 6.15 -9.12 5.40
C SER A 195 7.44 -9.19 4.59
N SER A 196 7.37 -9.15 3.27
CA SER A 196 8.52 -9.13 2.36
C SER A 196 8.15 -8.45 1.05
N VAL A 197 9.11 -7.80 0.43
CA VAL A 197 8.99 -7.11 -0.86
C VAL A 197 10.27 -7.34 -1.69
N LEU A 198 10.78 -6.33 -2.41
CA LEU A 198 12.02 -6.47 -3.17
C LEU A 198 13.17 -6.98 -2.29
N ARG A 199 13.85 -8.03 -2.71
CA ARG A 199 15.11 -8.51 -2.13
C ARG A 199 16.27 -8.09 -3.03
N THR A 200 17.32 -7.59 -2.44
CA THR A 200 18.57 -7.35 -3.16
C THR A 200 19.37 -8.65 -3.29
N LYS A 201 20.35 -8.68 -4.17
CA LYS A 201 21.29 -9.82 -4.27
C LYS A 201 21.99 -10.06 -2.92
N GLU A 202 22.39 -8.97 -2.25
CA GLU A 202 23.00 -9.02 -0.92
C GLU A 202 22.04 -9.64 0.14
N ASP A 203 20.75 -9.28 0.11
CA ASP A 203 19.75 -9.86 1.02
C ASP A 203 19.58 -11.37 0.78
N VAL A 204 19.53 -11.79 -0.50
CA VAL A 204 19.41 -13.21 -0.86
C VAL A 204 20.64 -14.00 -0.42
N GLU A 205 21.83 -13.44 -0.59
CA GLU A 205 23.08 -14.07 -0.19
C GLU A 205 23.15 -14.24 1.34
N LYS A 206 22.82 -13.19 2.11
CA LYS A 206 22.69 -13.26 3.56
C LYS A 206 21.67 -14.30 4.02
N LEU A 207 20.52 -14.39 3.36
CA LEU A 207 19.51 -15.40 3.66
C LEU A 207 20.03 -16.82 3.44
N ARG A 208 20.79 -17.06 2.36
CA ARG A 208 21.35 -18.38 2.05
C ARG A 208 22.41 -18.82 3.05
N GLN A 209 23.17 -17.90 3.62
CA GLN A 209 24.13 -18.22 4.69
C GLN A 209 23.46 -18.79 5.94
N HIS A 210 22.20 -18.39 6.22
CA HIS A 210 21.44 -18.85 7.40
C HIS A 210 20.39 -19.91 7.06
N ASN A 211 20.01 -20.04 5.79
CA ASN A 211 18.99 -20.99 5.33
C ASN A 211 19.42 -21.60 4.00
N HIS A 212 20.02 -22.78 4.04
CA HIS A 212 20.49 -23.49 2.85
C HIS A 212 19.38 -23.86 1.86
N ASN A 213 18.12 -23.85 2.28
CA ASN A 213 16.96 -24.07 1.40
C ASN A 213 16.52 -22.79 0.66
N ALA A 214 17.11 -21.64 0.94
CA ALA A 214 16.82 -20.40 0.21
C ALA A 214 17.38 -20.48 -1.21
N THR A 215 16.50 -20.37 -2.20
CA THR A 215 16.89 -20.38 -3.62
C THR A 215 17.64 -19.10 -4.00
N SER A 216 18.67 -19.25 -4.85
CA SER A 216 19.34 -18.08 -5.46
C SER A 216 18.44 -17.34 -6.44
N ASN A 217 17.44 -18.01 -7.02
CA ASN A 217 16.49 -17.47 -7.98
C ASN A 217 15.17 -17.12 -7.30
N SER A 218 15.17 -16.09 -6.46
CA SER A 218 13.97 -15.61 -5.78
C SER A 218 13.18 -14.66 -6.68
N CYS A 219 11.84 -14.84 -6.78
CA CYS A 219 10.95 -13.90 -7.47
C CYS A 219 11.04 -12.48 -6.92
N HIS A 220 11.37 -12.33 -5.63
CA HIS A 220 11.56 -11.03 -4.98
C HIS A 220 12.71 -10.20 -5.54
N LEU A 221 13.67 -10.80 -6.24
CA LEU A 221 14.79 -10.07 -6.86
C LEU A 221 14.36 -9.08 -7.94
N TYR A 222 13.18 -9.27 -8.52
CA TYR A 222 12.71 -8.54 -9.68
C TYR A 222 11.73 -7.41 -9.33
N GLY A 223 11.38 -7.24 -8.03
CA GLY A 223 10.45 -6.19 -7.57
C GLY A 223 8.99 -6.41 -7.92
N THR A 224 8.63 -7.55 -8.48
CA THR A 224 7.26 -7.92 -8.87
C THR A 224 6.51 -8.70 -7.82
N THR A 225 7.19 -9.09 -6.73
CA THR A 225 6.72 -10.05 -5.76
C THR A 225 6.73 -9.47 -4.36
N PHE A 226 5.67 -9.78 -3.60
CA PHE A 226 5.54 -9.40 -2.20
C PHE A 226 4.80 -10.48 -1.41
N ASP A 227 5.06 -10.52 -0.10
CA ASP A 227 4.44 -11.46 0.82
C ASP A 227 3.47 -10.72 1.74
N ILE A 228 2.25 -11.25 1.88
CA ILE A 228 1.25 -10.79 2.85
C ILE A 228 1.08 -11.85 3.92
N ALA A 229 1.35 -11.48 5.18
CA ALA A 229 1.12 -12.36 6.31
C ALA A 229 -0.37 -12.67 6.48
N TYR A 230 -0.71 -13.94 6.74
CA TYR A 230 -2.10 -14.34 7.03
C TYR A 230 -2.32 -14.78 8.49
N ASN A 231 -1.27 -14.85 9.26
CA ASN A 231 -1.32 -15.25 10.68
C ASN A 231 -1.30 -14.05 11.65
N ARG A 232 -1.28 -12.84 11.12
CA ARG A 232 -1.35 -11.57 11.87
C ARG A 232 -1.79 -10.42 10.98
N TYR A 233 -2.46 -9.45 11.59
CA TYR A 233 -3.00 -8.26 10.95
C TYR A 233 -2.81 -7.06 11.87
N ALA A 234 -2.86 -5.84 11.33
CA ALA A 234 -2.83 -4.63 12.13
C ALA A 234 -4.26 -4.16 12.44
N THR A 235 -4.60 -4.11 13.72
CA THR A 235 -5.93 -3.72 14.17
C THR A 235 -6.15 -2.22 13.97
N VAL A 236 -7.28 -1.85 13.37
CA VAL A 236 -7.72 -0.45 13.22
C VAL A 236 -8.85 -0.13 14.19
N THR A 237 -9.92 -0.93 14.18
CA THR A 237 -11.08 -0.69 15.04
C THR A 237 -11.07 -1.58 16.29
N ARG A 238 -11.09 -2.90 16.09
CA ARG A 238 -10.99 -3.88 17.18
C ARG A 238 -10.36 -5.18 16.67
N PRO A 239 -9.71 -5.97 17.54
CA PRO A 239 -9.13 -7.24 17.17
C PRO A 239 -10.18 -8.23 16.62
N VAL A 240 -9.77 -9.00 15.62
CA VAL A 240 -10.53 -10.09 15.01
C VAL A 240 -9.61 -11.31 14.93
N ARG A 241 -10.17 -12.51 15.04
CA ARG A 241 -9.41 -13.76 14.88
C ARG A 241 -8.72 -13.78 13.52
N ASN A 242 -7.44 -14.14 13.49
CA ASN A 242 -6.65 -14.22 12.28
C ASN A 242 -7.27 -15.15 11.22
N ASP A 243 -7.91 -16.24 11.64
CA ASP A 243 -8.58 -17.17 10.72
C ASP A 243 -9.71 -16.49 9.95
N THR A 244 -10.53 -15.66 10.62
CA THR A 244 -11.61 -14.90 9.99
C THR A 244 -11.04 -13.93 8.96
N LEU A 245 -9.99 -13.22 9.31
CA LEU A 245 -9.32 -12.28 8.40
C LEU A 245 -8.64 -12.99 7.24
N LYS A 246 -8.03 -14.16 7.48
CA LYS A 246 -7.45 -15.02 6.45
C LYS A 246 -8.51 -15.48 5.44
N TRP A 247 -9.70 -15.86 5.90
CA TRP A 247 -10.79 -16.25 4.99
C TRP A 247 -11.21 -15.10 4.09
N VAL A 248 -11.42 -13.90 4.62
CA VAL A 248 -11.76 -12.73 3.81
C VAL A 248 -10.64 -12.36 2.84
N LEU A 249 -9.39 -12.39 3.30
CA LEU A 249 -8.24 -12.13 2.43
C LEU A 249 -8.13 -13.15 1.30
N SER A 250 -8.39 -14.42 1.59
CA SER A 250 -8.34 -15.48 0.58
C SER A 250 -9.39 -15.33 -0.52
N GLU A 251 -10.60 -14.83 -0.21
CA GLU A 251 -11.60 -14.48 -1.21
C GLU A 251 -11.08 -13.42 -2.17
N VAL A 252 -10.55 -12.33 -1.62
CA VAL A 252 -10.00 -11.21 -2.42
C VAL A 252 -8.86 -11.68 -3.32
N LEU A 253 -7.94 -12.46 -2.76
CA LEU A 253 -6.80 -12.98 -3.51
C LEU A 253 -7.23 -13.93 -4.63
N ASN A 254 -8.19 -14.82 -4.36
CA ASN A 254 -8.71 -15.75 -5.34
C ASN A 254 -9.42 -15.03 -6.50
N ASP A 255 -10.17 -13.96 -6.21
CA ASP A 255 -10.84 -13.17 -7.23
C ASP A 255 -9.83 -12.42 -8.12
N LEU A 256 -8.82 -11.79 -7.53
CA LEU A 256 -7.77 -11.11 -8.30
C LEU A 256 -6.93 -12.10 -9.13
N ARG A 257 -6.67 -13.30 -8.60
CA ARG A 257 -6.00 -14.36 -9.34
C ARG A 257 -6.85 -14.83 -10.55
N LYS A 258 -8.15 -15.07 -10.36
CA LYS A 258 -9.08 -15.44 -11.43
C LYS A 258 -9.21 -14.35 -12.50
N GLN A 259 -9.11 -13.08 -12.12
CA GLN A 259 -9.03 -11.94 -13.03
C GLN A 259 -7.70 -11.87 -13.81
N GLY A 260 -6.78 -12.79 -13.55
CA GLY A 260 -5.49 -12.82 -14.24
C GLY A 260 -4.50 -11.74 -13.80
N ARG A 261 -4.70 -11.10 -12.64
CA ARG A 261 -3.86 -10.01 -12.17
C ARG A 261 -2.57 -10.45 -11.49
N CYS A 262 -2.56 -11.66 -10.93
CA CYS A 262 -1.41 -12.18 -10.18
C CYS A 262 -1.37 -13.69 -10.17
N TYR A 263 -0.21 -14.21 -9.82
CA TYR A 263 0.02 -15.58 -9.36
C TYR A 263 0.14 -15.59 -7.85
N ILE A 264 -0.36 -16.64 -7.20
CA ILE A 264 -0.39 -16.72 -5.74
C ILE A 264 -0.03 -18.13 -5.29
N LYS A 265 0.81 -18.20 -4.25
CA LYS A 265 1.15 -19.43 -3.54
C LYS A 265 0.88 -19.27 -2.05
N HIS A 266 0.24 -20.25 -1.45
CA HIS A 266 0.05 -20.33 -0.01
C HIS A 266 1.28 -20.95 0.65
N GLU A 267 2.06 -20.16 1.38
CA GLU A 267 3.28 -20.62 2.05
C GLU A 267 3.04 -20.94 3.53
N LYS A 268 2.76 -22.21 3.83
CA LYS A 268 2.38 -22.68 5.17
C LYS A 268 3.45 -22.42 6.22
N LEU A 269 4.70 -22.73 5.91
CA LEU A 269 5.82 -22.59 6.85
C LEU A 269 6.17 -21.14 7.15
N GLN A 270 5.96 -20.24 6.18
CA GLN A 270 6.25 -18.81 6.33
C GLN A 270 5.05 -18.01 6.86
N GLY A 271 3.86 -18.60 6.83
CA GLY A 271 2.63 -17.96 7.29
C GLY A 271 2.21 -16.78 6.42
N CYS A 272 2.47 -16.84 5.11
CA CYS A 272 2.14 -15.76 4.15
C CYS A 272 1.54 -16.30 2.85
N PHE A 273 0.88 -15.41 2.13
CA PHE A 273 0.61 -15.55 0.71
C PHE A 273 1.73 -14.87 -0.07
N HIS A 274 2.40 -15.65 -0.91
CA HIS A 274 3.45 -15.19 -1.84
C HIS A 274 2.80 -14.81 -3.16
N ILE A 275 2.89 -13.54 -3.54
CA ILE A 275 2.10 -12.93 -4.61
C ILE A 275 3.04 -12.31 -5.63
N THR A 276 2.94 -12.73 -6.89
CA THR A 276 3.70 -12.17 -8.02
C THR A 276 2.74 -11.57 -9.03
N VAL A 277 2.94 -10.31 -9.41
CA VAL A 277 2.11 -9.63 -10.42
C VAL A 277 2.28 -10.25 -11.80
N LYS A 278 1.19 -10.19 -12.59
CA LYS A 278 1.16 -10.54 -14.01
C LYS A 278 1.32 -9.33 -14.90
#